data_c3d1d3457cf527a81abbaec0cb32322e
#
_entry.id   c3d1d3457cf527a81abbaec0cb32322e
#
_cell.length_a   1.000
_cell.length_b   1.000
_cell.length_c   1.000
_cell.angle_alpha   90.00
_cell.angle_beta   90.00
_cell.angle_gamma   90.00
#
_symmetry.space_group_name_H-M   'P 1'
#
loop_
_entity.id
_entity.type
_entity.pdbx_description
1 polymer ?
#
loop_
_entity_poly.entity_id
_entity_poly.type
_entity_poly.pdbx_seq_one_letter_code
_entity_poly.pdbx_strand_id
1 'polypeptide(L)'
;MPELLNGKDEIYFVQPMDAKGTDGLFIAFQTEGSHTKEQDTLDESTKSGRIVGYGTKNESFELTYYAAVSDPGQEAIENAYDNEKAIKVWKVNKNKNKNDKHDSVYGHAIIESLEFSQPQDGFVEVSITLPVLGKTFKGELPPLPEEVLKAIESSAGATKFEEFGGTTTP
;
A
#
# COMPACT_ATOMS: atom_id res chain seq x y z
N MET A 1 -15.00 -4.20 -23.50
CA MET A 1 -14.80 -2.75 -23.32
C MET A 1 -13.91 -2.48 -22.13
N PRO A 2 -12.97 -1.57 -22.24
CA PRO A 2 -12.22 -1.15 -21.08
C PRO A 2 -13.14 -0.44 -20.08
N GLU A 3 -12.91 -0.72 -18.80
CA GLU A 3 -13.65 -0.09 -17.71
C GLU A 3 -12.75 0.85 -16.95
N LEU A 4 -13.33 1.89 -16.38
CA LEU A 4 -12.58 2.84 -15.57
C LEU A 4 -12.32 2.26 -14.17
N LEU A 5 -11.09 2.38 -13.72
CA LEU A 5 -10.75 2.07 -12.32
C LEU A 5 -11.25 3.19 -11.42
N ASN A 6 -11.89 2.81 -10.34
CA ASN A 6 -12.42 3.76 -9.37
C ASN A 6 -11.48 3.82 -8.16
N GLY A 7 -11.06 5.02 -7.80
CA GLY A 7 -10.10 5.19 -6.70
C GLY A 7 -10.58 4.62 -5.36
N LYS A 8 -11.87 4.66 -5.09
CA LYS A 8 -12.44 4.09 -3.86
C LYS A 8 -12.31 2.57 -3.77
N ASP A 9 -12.02 1.91 -4.89
CA ASP A 9 -11.91 0.45 -4.95
C ASP A 9 -10.46 -0.03 -4.74
N GLU A 10 -9.51 0.87 -4.75
CA GLU A 10 -8.10 0.58 -4.50
C GLU A 10 -7.79 0.81 -3.02
N ILE A 11 -7.38 -0.24 -2.33
CA ILE A 11 -7.22 -0.25 -0.88
C ILE A 11 -5.83 -0.76 -0.52
N TYR A 12 -5.25 -0.22 0.53
CA TYR A 12 -3.92 -0.56 0.98
C TYR A 12 -3.95 -1.44 2.23
N PHE A 13 -3.11 -2.47 2.20
CA PHE A 13 -2.86 -3.35 3.33
C PHE A 13 -1.37 -3.34 3.64
N VAL A 14 -1.03 -3.52 4.89
CA VAL A 14 0.35 -3.58 5.36
C VAL A 14 0.59 -4.81 6.21
N GLN A 15 1.85 -5.23 6.29
CA GLN A 15 2.26 -6.32 7.16
C GLN A 15 3.71 -6.11 7.57
N PRO A 16 4.05 -6.30 8.85
CA PRO A 16 5.44 -6.26 9.28
C PRO A 16 6.29 -7.29 8.54
N MET A 17 7.55 -6.96 8.28
CA MET A 17 8.46 -7.84 7.54
C MET A 17 8.69 -9.19 8.23
N ASP A 18 8.67 -9.20 9.54
CA ASP A 18 8.87 -10.40 10.35
C ASP A 18 7.59 -11.16 10.65
N ALA A 19 6.46 -10.70 10.14
CA ALA A 19 5.20 -11.41 10.32
C ALA A 19 5.26 -12.76 9.63
N LYS A 20 4.92 -13.78 10.38
CA LYS A 20 4.84 -15.15 9.87
C LYS A 20 3.40 -15.48 9.57
N GLY A 21 3.18 -16.05 8.41
CA GLY A 21 1.84 -16.39 7.98
C GLY A 21 1.23 -15.29 7.12
N THR A 22 -0.03 -15.08 7.21
CA THR A 22 -0.83 -14.55 6.15
C THR A 22 -1.71 -13.40 6.55
N ASP A 23 -1.49 -12.86 7.74
CA ASP A 23 -2.31 -11.78 8.26
C ASP A 23 -1.93 -10.44 7.60
N GLY A 24 -2.64 -10.06 6.58
CA GLY A 24 -2.59 -8.69 6.08
C GLY A 24 -3.39 -7.78 7.00
N LEU A 25 -2.86 -6.61 7.26
CA LEU A 25 -3.52 -5.63 8.11
C LEU A 25 -4.12 -4.52 7.26
N PHE A 26 -5.41 -4.38 7.33
CA PHE A 26 -6.13 -3.28 6.71
C PHE A 26 -5.88 -2.00 7.50
N ILE A 27 -5.60 -0.91 6.79
CA ILE A 27 -5.45 0.41 7.42
C ILE A 27 -6.84 1.04 7.47
N ALA A 28 -7.35 1.28 8.67
CA ALA A 28 -8.68 1.86 8.85
C ALA A 28 -8.75 3.31 8.36
N PHE A 29 -9.91 3.69 7.89
CA PHE A 29 -10.26 5.07 7.52
C PHE A 29 -9.35 5.69 6.46
N GLN A 30 -8.92 4.91 5.49
CA GLN A 30 -8.17 5.42 4.35
C GLN A 30 -9.00 6.41 3.55
N THR A 31 -8.42 7.56 3.24
CA THR A 31 -9.08 8.60 2.44
C THR A 31 -8.47 8.74 1.07
N GLU A 32 -7.16 8.58 0.97
CA GLU A 32 -6.45 8.78 -0.28
C GLU A 32 -5.20 7.90 -0.32
N GLY A 33 -4.86 7.44 -1.51
CA GLY A 33 -3.62 6.71 -1.75
C GLY A 33 -3.08 7.04 -3.13
N SER A 34 -1.76 6.99 -3.25
CA SER A 34 -1.05 7.29 -4.48
C SER A 34 0.10 6.32 -4.65
N HIS A 35 0.28 5.81 -5.86
CA HIS A 35 1.41 4.96 -6.22
C HIS A 35 2.14 5.62 -7.36
N THR A 36 3.33 6.14 -7.10
CA THR A 36 4.14 6.87 -8.05
C THR A 36 5.29 6.01 -8.53
N LYS A 37 5.46 5.94 -9.84
CA LYS A 37 6.59 5.27 -10.48
C LYS A 37 7.35 6.31 -11.28
N GLU A 38 8.62 6.47 -10.97
CA GLU A 38 9.49 7.42 -11.66
C GLU A 38 10.73 6.70 -12.16
N GLN A 39 11.27 7.19 -13.25
CA GLN A 39 12.50 6.69 -13.80
C GLN A 39 13.34 7.84 -14.31
N ASP A 40 14.57 7.92 -13.84
CA ASP A 40 15.51 8.89 -14.34
C ASP A 40 15.93 8.54 -15.76
N THR A 41 16.28 9.54 -16.53
CA THR A 41 16.85 9.34 -17.86
C THR A 41 18.29 9.84 -17.88
N LEU A 42 19.13 9.11 -18.57
CA LEU A 42 20.48 9.51 -18.84
C LEU A 42 20.50 10.14 -20.22
N ASP A 43 20.97 11.38 -20.29
CA ASP A 43 21.02 12.14 -21.53
C ASP A 43 22.37 12.81 -21.64
N GLU A 44 23.22 12.24 -22.50
CA GLU A 44 24.58 12.70 -22.67
C GLU A 44 24.83 13.12 -24.13
N SER A 45 25.43 14.29 -24.30
CA SER A 45 25.87 14.76 -25.61
C SER A 45 27.32 14.38 -25.82
N THR A 46 27.60 13.70 -26.92
CA THR A 46 28.96 13.31 -27.30
C THR A 46 29.31 13.93 -28.66
N LYS A 47 30.59 13.81 -29.02
CA LYS A 47 31.04 14.26 -30.35
C LYS A 47 30.40 13.48 -31.50
N SER A 48 29.91 12.27 -31.20
CA SER A 48 29.28 11.38 -32.17
C SER A 48 27.77 11.42 -32.14
N GLY A 49 27.17 12.25 -31.27
CA GLY A 49 25.73 12.39 -31.14
C GLY A 49 25.25 12.31 -29.70
N ARG A 50 23.95 12.32 -29.54
CA ARG A 50 23.27 12.28 -28.24
C ARG A 50 22.99 10.82 -27.86
N ILE A 51 23.30 10.49 -26.62
CA ILE A 51 22.98 9.17 -26.04
C ILE A 51 21.90 9.35 -24.99
N VAL A 52 20.80 8.64 -25.14
CA VAL A 52 19.68 8.67 -24.18
C VAL A 52 19.45 7.24 -23.69
N GLY A 53 19.33 7.09 -22.38
CA GLY A 53 19.06 5.80 -21.78
C GLY A 53 18.25 5.95 -20.50
N TYR A 54 17.84 4.82 -19.95
CA TYR A 54 17.14 4.78 -18.69
C TYR A 54 18.12 4.81 -17.51
N GLY A 55 17.83 5.62 -16.52
CA GLY A 55 18.57 5.67 -15.26
C GLY A 55 17.89 4.87 -14.15
N THR A 56 17.98 5.38 -12.92
CA THR A 56 17.44 4.73 -11.74
C THR A 56 15.91 4.79 -11.71
N LYS A 57 15.29 3.68 -11.32
CA LYS A 57 13.85 3.63 -11.07
C LYS A 57 13.56 3.90 -9.60
N ASN A 58 12.54 4.69 -9.36
CA ASN A 58 12.04 4.98 -8.01
C ASN A 58 10.54 4.78 -7.97
N GLU A 59 10.07 4.10 -6.96
CA GLU A 59 8.64 3.93 -6.71
C GLU A 59 8.34 4.34 -5.27
N SER A 60 7.17 4.91 -5.06
CA SER A 60 6.71 5.27 -3.73
C SER A 60 5.20 5.16 -3.60
N PHE A 61 4.75 4.91 -2.39
CA PHE A 61 3.34 5.01 -2.01
C PHE A 61 3.17 6.21 -1.10
N GLU A 62 2.10 6.94 -1.28
CA GLU A 62 1.67 7.99 -0.35
C GLU A 62 0.26 7.67 0.08
N LEU A 63 0.03 7.64 1.39
CA LEU A 63 -1.25 7.29 1.96
C LEU A 63 -1.71 8.37 2.92
N THR A 64 -3.01 8.62 2.91
CA THR A 64 -3.67 9.49 3.87
C THR A 64 -4.84 8.75 4.50
N TYR A 65 -4.95 8.81 5.81
CA TYR A 65 -6.02 8.17 6.55
C TYR A 65 -6.31 8.96 7.83
N TYR A 66 -7.48 8.72 8.40
CA TYR A 66 -7.80 9.27 9.72
C TYR A 66 -7.27 8.36 10.81
N ALA A 67 -6.67 8.95 11.84
CA ALA A 67 -6.12 8.18 12.95
C ALA A 67 -7.24 7.47 13.72
N ALA A 68 -6.99 6.21 14.03
CA ALA A 68 -7.90 5.39 14.82
C ALA A 68 -7.18 4.81 16.02
N VAL A 69 -7.91 4.66 17.10
CA VAL A 69 -7.39 4.04 18.32
C VAL A 69 -7.36 2.54 18.14
N SER A 70 -6.22 1.93 18.45
CA SER A 70 -6.03 0.46 18.41
C SER A 70 -6.27 -0.17 17.04
N ASP A 71 -5.92 0.53 15.98
CA ASP A 71 -5.93 -0.05 14.64
C ASP A 71 -4.62 -0.78 14.36
N PRO A 72 -4.64 -2.11 14.17
CA PRO A 72 -3.40 -2.88 13.94
C PRO A 72 -2.59 -2.43 12.73
N GLY A 73 -3.26 -2.01 11.65
CA GLY A 73 -2.57 -1.51 10.46
C GLY A 73 -1.82 -0.22 10.74
N GLN A 74 -2.45 0.73 11.42
CA GLN A 74 -1.80 1.99 11.79
C GLN A 74 -0.67 1.76 12.80
N GLU A 75 -0.88 0.89 13.77
CA GLU A 75 0.16 0.54 14.75
C GLU A 75 1.38 -0.13 14.07
N ALA A 76 1.17 -0.98 13.09
CA ALA A 76 2.25 -1.60 12.34
C ALA A 76 3.11 -0.56 11.60
N ILE A 77 2.49 0.47 11.06
CA ILE A 77 3.20 1.57 10.40
C ILE A 77 4.04 2.36 11.40
N GLU A 78 3.47 2.74 12.53
CA GLU A 78 4.20 3.47 13.57
C GLU A 78 5.36 2.65 14.13
N ASN A 79 5.15 1.37 14.40
CA ASN A 79 6.20 0.49 14.89
C ASN A 79 7.33 0.30 13.88
N ALA A 80 7.01 0.21 12.60
CA ALA A 80 8.02 0.11 11.56
C ALA A 80 8.88 1.37 11.50
N TYR A 81 8.26 2.53 11.63
CA TYR A 81 8.98 3.81 11.68
C TYR A 81 9.88 3.89 12.92
N ASP A 82 9.32 3.61 14.09
CA ASP A 82 10.06 3.72 15.35
C ASP A 82 11.25 2.77 15.44
N ASN A 83 11.15 1.60 14.82
CA ASN A 83 12.20 0.58 14.84
C ASN A 83 13.07 0.56 13.58
N GLU A 84 12.89 1.52 12.70
CA GLU A 84 13.64 1.64 11.44
C GLU A 84 13.56 0.37 10.58
N LYS A 85 12.38 -0.21 10.50
CA LYS A 85 12.14 -1.45 9.74
C LYS A 85 11.34 -1.19 8.48
N ALA A 86 11.56 -2.04 7.47
CA ALA A 86 10.73 -2.06 6.30
C ALA A 86 9.37 -2.70 6.61
N ILE A 87 8.41 -2.44 5.76
CA ILE A 87 7.06 -2.97 5.87
C ILE A 87 6.61 -3.50 4.51
N LYS A 88 5.81 -4.54 4.51
CA LYS A 88 5.18 -5.05 3.29
C LYS A 88 3.92 -4.24 3.01
N VAL A 89 3.73 -3.87 1.75
CA VAL A 89 2.57 -3.07 1.33
C VAL A 89 1.90 -3.73 0.15
N TRP A 90 0.59 -3.83 0.19
CA TRP A 90 -0.24 -4.28 -0.92
C TRP A 90 -1.25 -3.20 -1.27
N LYS A 91 -1.34 -2.90 -2.55
CA LYS A 91 -2.43 -2.10 -3.11
C LYS A 91 -3.38 -3.08 -3.80
N VAL A 92 -4.58 -3.21 -3.31
CA VAL A 92 -5.53 -4.25 -3.72
C VAL A 92 -6.80 -3.62 -4.27
N ASN A 93 -7.24 -4.10 -5.42
CA ASN A 93 -8.55 -3.76 -5.93
C ASN A 93 -9.60 -4.64 -5.23
N LYS A 94 -10.56 -4.02 -4.55
CA LYS A 94 -11.58 -4.76 -3.80
C LYS A 94 -12.54 -5.55 -4.70
N ASN A 95 -12.63 -5.18 -5.98
CA ASN A 95 -13.46 -5.90 -6.93
C ASN A 95 -12.69 -7.09 -7.51
N LYS A 96 -13.37 -8.20 -7.66
CA LYS A 96 -12.76 -9.39 -8.23
C LYS A 96 -12.60 -9.27 -9.74
N ASN A 97 -11.51 -9.83 -10.26
CA ASN A 97 -11.24 -9.90 -11.68
C ASN A 97 -11.91 -11.13 -12.33
N LYS A 98 -11.55 -11.38 -13.59
CA LYS A 98 -12.08 -12.52 -14.37
C LYS A 98 -11.78 -13.88 -13.75
N ASN A 99 -10.73 -13.95 -12.94
CA ASN A 99 -10.28 -15.19 -12.31
C ASN A 99 -10.85 -15.35 -10.89
N ASP A 100 -11.81 -14.53 -10.52
CA ASP A 100 -12.41 -14.47 -9.19
C ASP A 100 -11.38 -14.18 -8.08
N LYS A 101 -10.38 -13.38 -8.42
CA LYS A 101 -9.31 -12.95 -7.52
C LYS A 101 -9.19 -11.43 -7.52
N HIS A 102 -8.45 -10.90 -6.58
CA HIS A 102 -8.21 -9.46 -6.47
C HIS A 102 -6.87 -9.10 -7.10
N ASP A 103 -6.88 -8.18 -8.05
CA ASP A 103 -5.65 -7.63 -8.60
C ASP A 103 -4.91 -6.85 -7.52
N SER A 104 -3.62 -7.08 -7.42
CA SER A 104 -2.82 -6.49 -6.36
C SER A 104 -1.44 -6.06 -6.87
N VAL A 105 -0.90 -5.03 -6.23
CA VAL A 105 0.49 -4.62 -6.39
C VAL A 105 1.15 -4.77 -5.03
N TYR A 106 2.28 -5.44 -4.99
CA TYR A 106 3.00 -5.77 -3.77
C TYR A 106 4.42 -5.21 -3.81
N GLY A 107 4.87 -4.67 -2.69
CA GLY A 107 6.24 -4.20 -2.54
C GLY A 107 6.66 -4.11 -1.08
N HIS A 108 7.95 -4.01 -0.88
CA HIS A 108 8.53 -3.69 0.42
C HIS A 108 8.85 -2.20 0.43
N ALA A 109 8.53 -1.52 1.51
CA ALA A 109 8.76 -0.09 1.63
C ALA A 109 9.31 0.26 3.00
N ILE A 110 9.94 1.41 3.07
CA ILE A 110 10.31 2.03 4.35
C ILE A 110 9.39 3.23 4.58
N ILE A 111 9.35 3.72 5.80
CA ILE A 111 8.54 4.88 6.13
C ILE A 111 9.48 6.08 6.20
N GLU A 112 9.37 6.95 5.19
CA GLU A 112 10.19 8.15 5.10
C GLU A 112 9.63 9.27 5.98
N SER A 113 8.32 9.45 5.95
CA SER A 113 7.66 10.48 6.73
C SER A 113 6.32 9.99 7.29
N LEU A 114 5.99 10.50 8.46
CA LEU A 114 4.76 10.19 9.16
C LEU A 114 4.29 11.49 9.79
N GLU A 115 3.25 12.10 9.22
CA GLU A 115 2.74 13.39 9.66
C GLU A 115 1.35 13.24 10.27
N PHE A 116 1.19 13.80 11.47
CA PHE A 116 -0.10 13.86 12.16
C PHE A 116 -0.60 15.30 12.15
N SER A 117 -1.80 15.52 11.63
CA SER A 117 -2.44 16.82 11.61
C SER A 117 -3.67 16.81 12.52
N GLN A 118 -3.70 17.72 13.48
CA GLN A 118 -4.76 17.79 14.49
C GLN A 118 -5.54 19.10 14.36
N PRO A 119 -6.51 19.17 13.43
CA PRO A 119 -7.35 20.36 13.31
C PRO A 119 -8.32 20.47 14.47
N GLN A 120 -8.67 21.71 14.85
CA GLN A 120 -9.64 21.94 15.92
C GLN A 120 -11.02 21.38 15.59
N ASP A 121 -11.44 21.48 14.35
CA ASP A 121 -12.79 21.14 13.88
C ASP A 121 -12.82 19.85 13.03
N GLY A 122 -11.94 18.90 13.30
CA GLY A 122 -11.91 17.68 12.50
C GLY A 122 -11.18 16.54 13.18
N PHE A 123 -11.11 15.43 12.48
CA PHE A 123 -10.38 14.26 12.94
C PHE A 123 -8.88 14.42 12.72
N VAL A 124 -8.10 13.67 13.47
CA VAL A 124 -6.65 13.62 13.24
C VAL A 124 -6.39 12.92 11.93
N GLU A 125 -5.71 13.61 11.04
CA GLU A 125 -5.33 13.06 9.73
C GLU A 125 -3.86 12.66 9.75
N VAL A 126 -3.57 11.50 9.19
CA VAL A 126 -2.21 10.97 9.09
C VAL A 126 -1.83 10.86 7.62
N SER A 127 -0.68 11.43 7.27
CA SER A 127 -0.11 11.33 5.93
C SER A 127 1.23 10.63 6.02
N ILE A 128 1.43 9.61 5.21
CA ILE A 128 2.67 8.84 5.19
C ILE A 128 3.25 8.76 3.79
N THR A 129 4.56 8.72 3.71
CA THR A 129 5.31 8.50 2.48
C THR A 129 6.13 7.23 2.63
N LEU A 130 5.96 6.33 1.68
CA LEU A 130 6.54 4.98 1.70
C LEU A 130 7.40 4.75 0.45
N PRO A 131 8.69 5.14 0.45
CA PRO A 131 9.58 4.76 -0.64
C PRO A 131 9.70 3.25 -0.73
N VAL A 132 9.58 2.73 -1.95
CA VAL A 132 9.65 1.29 -2.21
C VAL A 132 11.10 0.84 -2.34
N LEU A 133 11.44 -0.26 -1.70
CA LEU A 133 12.73 -0.91 -1.83
C LEU A 133 12.74 -1.76 -3.11
N GLY A 134 13.56 -1.36 -4.09
CA GLY A 134 13.59 -2.02 -5.38
C GLY A 134 12.39 -1.66 -6.24
N LYS A 135 11.56 -2.62 -6.54
CA LYS A 135 10.36 -2.40 -7.36
C LYS A 135 9.16 -3.14 -6.79
N THR A 136 7.98 -2.75 -7.24
CA THR A 136 6.75 -3.47 -6.93
C THR A 136 6.49 -4.59 -7.94
N PHE A 137 5.70 -5.55 -7.53
CA PHE A 137 5.28 -6.67 -8.36
C PHE A 137 3.77 -6.71 -8.45
N LYS A 138 3.27 -6.97 -9.64
CA LYS A 138 1.85 -7.19 -9.87
C LYS A 138 1.51 -8.65 -9.65
N GLY A 139 0.37 -8.91 -9.09
CA GLY A 139 -0.12 -10.26 -8.88
C GLY A 139 -1.58 -10.26 -8.53
N GLU A 140 -2.06 -11.42 -8.14
CA GLU A 140 -3.46 -11.62 -7.75
C GLU A 140 -3.51 -12.22 -6.36
N LEU A 141 -4.42 -11.72 -5.54
CA LEU A 141 -4.70 -12.30 -4.24
C LEU A 141 -5.91 -13.21 -4.32
N PRO A 142 -5.95 -14.29 -3.51
CA PRO A 142 -7.15 -15.09 -3.35
C PRO A 142 -8.34 -14.20 -2.93
N PRO A 143 -9.58 -14.65 -3.15
CA PRO A 143 -10.74 -13.88 -2.72
C PRO A 143 -10.66 -13.50 -1.25
N LEU A 144 -10.89 -12.22 -0.96
CA LEU A 144 -10.91 -11.75 0.42
C LEU A 144 -12.15 -12.29 1.14
N PRO A 145 -12.03 -12.64 2.42
CA PRO A 145 -13.19 -13.03 3.22
C PRO A 145 -14.26 -11.93 3.20
N GLU A 146 -15.52 -12.34 3.21
CA GLU A 146 -16.64 -11.41 3.19
C GLU A 146 -16.61 -10.41 4.36
N GLU A 147 -16.15 -10.87 5.51
CA GLU A 147 -16.00 -10.03 6.70
C GLU A 147 -15.03 -8.87 6.48
N VAL A 148 -13.94 -9.12 5.76
CA VAL A 148 -12.97 -8.08 5.42
C VAL A 148 -13.59 -7.07 4.46
N LEU A 149 -14.30 -7.54 3.44
CA LEU A 149 -14.98 -6.66 2.49
C LEU A 149 -16.03 -5.79 3.18
N LYS A 150 -16.77 -6.33 4.11
CA LYS A 150 -17.75 -5.56 4.89
C LYS A 150 -17.09 -4.51 5.78
N ALA A 151 -15.97 -4.86 6.40
CA ALA A 151 -15.22 -3.92 7.21
C ALA A 151 -14.68 -2.75 6.39
N ILE A 152 -14.23 -3.02 5.18
CA ILE A 152 -13.79 -1.99 4.22
C ILE A 152 -14.94 -1.06 3.88
N GLU A 153 -16.11 -1.61 3.56
CA GLU A 153 -17.29 -0.84 3.16
C GLU A 153 -17.85 0.01 4.31
N SER A 154 -17.82 -0.52 5.52
CA SER A 154 -18.37 0.18 6.69
C SER A 154 -17.40 1.19 7.29
N SER A 155 -16.15 1.19 6.88
CA SER A 155 -15.06 1.94 7.53
C SER A 155 -14.98 1.67 9.04
N ALA A 156 -15.34 0.48 9.44
CA ALA A 156 -15.55 0.12 10.85
C ALA A 156 -14.28 -0.35 11.57
N GLY A 157 -13.15 0.22 11.22
CA GLY A 157 -11.92 -0.09 11.90
C GLY A 157 -11.13 -1.25 11.26
N ALA A 158 -10.01 -1.57 11.87
CA ALA A 158 -9.10 -2.57 11.35
C ALA A 158 -9.70 -3.95 11.35
N THR A 159 -9.51 -4.63 10.26
CA THR A 159 -9.77 -6.05 10.19
C THR A 159 -8.48 -6.80 9.94
N LYS A 160 -8.38 -7.92 10.59
CA LYS A 160 -7.29 -8.85 10.43
C LYS A 160 -7.83 -10.07 9.69
N PHE A 161 -7.20 -10.48 8.61
CA PHE A 161 -7.62 -11.66 7.89
C PHE A 161 -6.45 -12.62 7.67
N GLU A 162 -6.78 -13.91 7.48
CA GLU A 162 -5.79 -14.98 7.56
C GLU A 162 -5.02 -15.26 6.27
N GLU A 163 -5.53 -14.87 5.11
CA GLU A 163 -4.95 -15.28 3.83
C GLU A 163 -4.44 -14.16 2.96
N PHE A 164 -3.57 -13.35 3.47
CA PHE A 164 -3.04 -12.29 2.65
C PHE A 164 -1.68 -12.66 2.06
N GLY A 165 -1.59 -12.68 0.74
CA GLY A 165 -0.36 -13.05 0.03
C GLY A 165 -0.03 -14.52 0.07
N GLY A 166 -1.05 -15.41 0.29
CA GLY A 166 -0.86 -16.81 -0.04
C GLY A 166 -1.15 -17.81 1.02
N THR A 167 -0.69 -18.32 1.88
CA THR A 167 -0.92 -19.58 2.57
C THR A 167 -1.58 -19.42 3.91
N THR A 168 -2.77 -19.93 4.01
CA THR A 168 -3.35 -20.19 5.31
C THR A 168 -2.68 -21.35 5.97
N THR A 169 -2.31 -21.13 7.18
CA THR A 169 -2.08 -22.26 8.06
C THR A 169 -3.25 -22.32 9.03
N PRO A 170 -3.97 -23.39 9.10
CA PRO A 170 -5.06 -23.52 10.06
C PRO A 170 -4.55 -23.47 11.49
#